data_297abea944d6717a3d39cf959de00fe9
#
_entry.id   297abea944d6717a3d39cf959de00fe9
#
_cell.length_a   1.000
_cell.length_b   1.000
_cell.length_c   1.000
_cell.angle_alpha   90.00
_cell.angle_beta   90.00
_cell.angle_gamma   90.00
#
_symmetry.space_group_name_H-M   'P 1'
#
loop_
_entity.id
_entity.type
_entity.pdbx_description
1 polymer ?
#
loop_
_entity_poly.entity_id
_entity_poly.type
_entity_poly.pdbx_seq_one_letter_code
_entity_poly.pdbx_strand_id
1 'polypeptide(L)'
;SSDLSCSKGKPDIEAVDLTTRLHDLNDTLECTTKPVIFDGDTGGKIEHFVFTVRTLERLGISAIIIEDKVGLKKNSLFGTDAVQVQDSIEGFCAKIKAGKRAQVTDDFMIIARIESFIAGKGLDDAMERALAYIEAGADGIMIHSKHKSGADIKEFCAALRKVNKSIPIVVVPTTYNHITDDELAGWGVNIVIYANHMLRSAYPAMLNTAKSILANGRSYEANELCMPVKEILELIPGTK
;
A
#
# COMPACT_ATOMS: atom_id res chain seq x y z
N SER A 1 4.02 3.14 0.23
CA SER A 1 5.43 3.37 -0.14
C SER A 1 5.58 4.41 -1.23
N SER A 2 4.73 4.44 -2.26
CA SER A 2 4.83 5.42 -3.37
C SER A 2 4.77 6.87 -2.88
N ASP A 3 3.85 7.19 -1.97
CA ASP A 3 3.74 8.54 -1.41
C ASP A 3 5.00 8.95 -0.65
N LEU A 4 5.55 8.05 0.16
CA LEU A 4 6.76 8.30 0.91
C LEU A 4 7.98 8.48 -0.02
N SER A 5 8.16 7.61 -0.99
CA SER A 5 9.25 7.71 -1.95
C SER A 5 9.18 9.02 -2.75
N CYS A 6 7.99 9.34 -3.29
CA CYS A 6 7.78 10.56 -4.07
C CYS A 6 7.92 11.83 -3.23
N SER A 7 7.46 11.85 -1.96
CA SER A 7 7.65 13.01 -1.06
C SER A 7 9.13 13.30 -0.76
N LYS A 8 9.98 12.28 -0.86
CA LYS A 8 11.44 12.40 -0.73
C LYS A 8 12.16 12.60 -2.08
N GLY A 9 11.41 12.83 -3.16
CA GLY A 9 11.97 12.99 -4.51
C GLY A 9 12.62 11.72 -5.07
N LYS A 10 12.23 10.54 -4.57
CA LYS A 10 12.74 9.23 -5.02
C LYS A 10 11.67 8.46 -5.80
N PRO A 11 12.05 7.67 -6.81
CA PRO A 11 11.09 6.81 -7.50
C PRO A 11 10.56 5.69 -6.60
N ASP A 12 9.35 5.20 -6.91
CA ASP A 12 8.70 4.09 -6.20
C ASP A 12 9.24 2.73 -6.69
N ILE A 13 10.48 2.43 -6.30
CA ILE A 13 11.23 1.22 -6.67
C ILE A 13 12.05 0.67 -5.49
N GLU A 14 11.54 0.73 -4.27
CA GLU A 14 12.28 0.39 -3.04
C GLU A 14 13.56 1.24 -2.83
N ALA A 15 13.58 2.48 -3.38
CA ALA A 15 14.73 3.37 -3.24
C ALA A 15 14.88 4.00 -1.85
N VAL A 16 13.86 3.90 -1.01
CA VAL A 16 13.88 4.32 0.40
C VAL A 16 14.11 3.09 1.26
N ASP A 17 15.23 3.08 1.97
CA ASP A 17 15.59 1.96 2.85
C ASP A 17 14.63 1.83 4.05
N LEU A 18 14.61 0.63 4.64
CA LEU A 18 13.70 0.31 5.74
C LEU A 18 13.91 1.24 6.95
N THR A 19 15.15 1.57 7.30
CA THR A 19 15.44 2.43 8.45
C THR A 19 14.81 3.81 8.29
N THR A 20 14.99 4.43 7.14
CA THR A 20 14.33 5.71 6.80
C THR A 20 12.81 5.59 6.90
N ARG A 21 12.22 4.51 6.39
CA ARG A 21 10.77 4.27 6.45
C ARG A 21 10.27 4.07 7.88
N LEU A 22 11.06 3.44 8.74
CA LEU A 22 10.72 3.27 10.16
C LEU A 22 10.76 4.58 10.93
N HIS A 23 11.65 5.52 10.59
CA HIS A 23 11.63 6.88 11.17
C HIS A 23 10.34 7.61 10.83
N ASP A 24 9.95 7.65 9.54
CA ASP A 24 8.69 8.30 9.11
C ASP A 24 7.46 7.62 9.73
N LEU A 25 7.53 6.30 9.94
CA LEU A 25 6.47 5.53 10.59
C LEU A 25 6.34 5.91 12.07
N ASN A 26 7.46 6.10 12.77
CA ASN A 26 7.46 6.55 14.14
C ASN A 26 6.77 7.92 14.28
N ASP A 27 7.12 8.88 13.43
CA ASP A 27 6.47 10.20 13.41
C ASP A 27 4.96 10.10 13.17
N THR A 28 4.56 9.16 12.28
CA THR A 28 3.14 8.87 12.04
C THR A 28 2.44 8.33 13.28
N LEU A 29 3.07 7.39 13.99
CA LEU A 29 2.51 6.78 15.21
C LEU A 29 2.37 7.76 16.37
N GLU A 30 3.18 8.81 16.43
CA GLU A 30 3.03 9.90 17.39
C GLU A 30 1.74 10.73 17.14
N CYS A 31 1.24 10.74 15.89
CA CYS A 31 0.08 11.54 15.49
C CYS A 31 -1.24 10.75 15.50
N THR A 32 -1.22 9.43 15.65
CA THR A 32 -2.44 8.61 15.54
C THR A 32 -2.39 7.36 16.42
N THR A 33 -3.57 6.96 16.91
CA THR A 33 -3.81 5.67 17.57
C THR A 33 -4.56 4.69 16.68
N LYS A 34 -4.80 5.05 15.42
CA LYS A 34 -5.50 4.18 14.46
C LYS A 34 -4.62 3.04 14.01
N PRO A 35 -5.20 1.88 13.63
CA PRO A 35 -4.45 0.79 13.02
C PRO A 35 -3.68 1.24 11.78
N VAL A 36 -2.42 0.81 11.67
CA VAL A 36 -1.54 1.15 10.56
C VAL A 36 -1.20 -0.10 9.77
N ILE A 37 -1.35 -0.02 8.45
CA ILE A 37 -0.93 -1.05 7.49
C ILE A 37 0.35 -0.55 6.80
N PHE A 38 1.42 -1.32 6.90
CA PHE A 38 2.71 -1.01 6.29
C PHE A 38 2.83 -1.65 4.90
N ASP A 39 3.17 -0.87 3.88
CA ASP A 39 3.53 -1.40 2.56
C ASP A 39 4.94 -1.98 2.63
N GLY A 40 5.05 -3.30 2.60
CA GLY A 40 6.30 -4.06 2.71
C GLY A 40 6.99 -4.27 1.36
N ASP A 41 6.49 -3.68 0.27
CA ASP A 41 6.97 -3.91 -1.09
C ASP A 41 7.01 -5.43 -1.40
N THR A 42 8.15 -5.98 -1.84
CA THR A 42 8.30 -7.45 -2.06
C THR A 42 8.58 -8.23 -0.77
N GLY A 43 8.75 -7.55 0.36
CA GLY A 43 9.22 -8.15 1.61
C GLY A 43 10.74 -8.42 1.62
N GLY A 44 11.43 -8.20 0.49
CA GLY A 44 12.86 -8.45 0.37
C GLY A 44 13.24 -9.92 0.52
N LYS A 45 14.46 -10.18 1.01
CA LYS A 45 14.92 -11.54 1.33
C LYS A 45 14.24 -12.08 2.58
N ILE A 46 14.00 -13.39 2.62
CA ILE A 46 13.30 -14.05 3.73
C ILE A 46 14.00 -13.77 5.07
N GLU A 47 15.33 -13.81 5.09
CA GLU A 47 16.14 -13.56 6.28
C GLU A 47 15.95 -12.14 6.84
N HIS A 48 15.75 -11.16 5.98
CA HIS A 48 15.46 -9.77 6.38
C HIS A 48 14.00 -9.59 6.76
N PHE A 49 13.09 -10.25 6.04
CA PHE A 49 11.65 -10.18 6.29
C PHE A 49 11.28 -10.60 7.71
N VAL A 50 11.90 -11.64 8.25
CA VAL A 50 11.75 -12.08 9.64
C VAL A 50 12.01 -10.94 10.64
N PHE A 51 13.05 -10.15 10.44
CA PHE A 51 13.37 -9.01 11.31
C PHE A 51 12.44 -7.81 11.05
N THR A 52 12.00 -7.61 9.81
CA THR A 52 11.00 -6.58 9.46
C THR A 52 9.70 -6.84 10.21
N VAL A 53 9.18 -8.07 10.19
CA VAL A 53 7.95 -8.46 10.92
C VAL A 53 8.09 -8.16 12.41
N ARG A 54 9.16 -8.63 13.05
CA ARG A 54 9.43 -8.38 14.49
C ARG A 54 9.52 -6.90 14.82
N THR A 55 10.12 -6.10 13.94
CA THR A 55 10.27 -4.66 14.17
C THR A 55 8.93 -3.95 14.06
N LEU A 56 8.13 -4.26 13.04
CA LEU A 56 6.82 -3.66 12.85
C LEU A 56 5.86 -4.04 13.98
N GLU A 57 5.86 -5.30 14.39
CA GLU A 57 5.04 -5.78 15.50
C GLU A 57 5.40 -5.07 16.82
N ARG A 58 6.70 -4.92 17.13
CA ARG A 58 7.17 -4.16 18.29
C ARG A 58 6.77 -2.69 18.27
N LEU A 59 6.65 -2.09 17.10
CA LEU A 59 6.18 -0.71 16.91
C LEU A 59 4.65 -0.58 17.01
N GLY A 60 3.91 -1.69 17.14
CA GLY A 60 2.45 -1.67 17.22
C GLY A 60 1.75 -1.51 15.86
N ILE A 61 2.44 -1.82 14.76
CA ILE A 61 1.84 -1.87 13.42
C ILE A 61 0.90 -3.05 13.34
N SER A 62 -0.26 -2.85 12.72
CA SER A 62 -1.33 -3.85 12.67
C SER A 62 -1.15 -4.86 11.56
N ALA A 63 -0.58 -4.46 10.43
CA ALA A 63 -0.39 -5.34 9.29
C ALA A 63 0.76 -4.91 8.38
N ILE A 64 1.31 -5.88 7.65
CA ILE A 64 2.19 -5.64 6.51
C ILE A 64 1.56 -6.24 5.23
N ILE A 65 1.64 -5.49 4.13
CA ILE A 65 1.32 -5.99 2.79
C ILE A 65 2.62 -6.29 2.07
N ILE A 66 2.77 -7.48 1.51
CA ILE A 66 3.90 -7.86 0.65
C ILE A 66 3.40 -8.38 -0.70
N GLU A 67 4.08 -7.99 -1.80
CA GLU A 67 3.70 -8.41 -3.15
C GLU A 67 4.52 -9.60 -3.64
N ASP A 68 3.91 -10.50 -4.40
CA ASP A 68 4.49 -11.73 -4.93
C ASP A 68 5.36 -11.48 -6.18
N LYS A 69 6.28 -10.52 -6.09
CA LYS A 69 7.27 -10.21 -7.13
C LYS A 69 8.69 -10.55 -6.66
N VAL A 70 9.57 -10.81 -7.62
CA VAL A 70 11.00 -10.98 -7.39
C VAL A 70 11.80 -9.75 -7.78
N GLY A 71 12.87 -9.50 -7.04
CA GLY A 71 13.74 -8.34 -7.25
C GLY A 71 13.21 -7.09 -6.57
N LEU A 72 13.73 -5.94 -6.99
CA LEU A 72 13.23 -4.66 -6.52
C LEU A 72 11.84 -4.37 -7.10
N LYS A 73 11.00 -3.75 -6.29
CA LYS A 73 9.67 -3.28 -6.70
C LYS A 73 9.78 -2.44 -7.98
N LYS A 74 8.89 -2.70 -8.92
CA LYS A 74 8.67 -1.86 -10.09
C LYS A 74 7.22 -1.41 -10.06
N ASN A 75 6.97 -0.13 -10.36
CA ASN A 75 5.62 0.40 -10.33
C ASN A 75 4.72 -0.36 -11.30
N SER A 76 3.62 -0.93 -10.79
CA SER A 76 2.69 -1.77 -11.58
C SER A 76 1.84 -0.97 -12.57
N LEU A 77 1.76 0.36 -12.41
CA LEU A 77 0.94 1.24 -13.26
C LEU A 77 1.71 1.86 -14.44
N PHE A 78 3.05 1.89 -14.37
CA PHE A 78 3.87 2.36 -15.47
C PHE A 78 4.17 1.21 -16.42
N GLY A 79 3.42 1.15 -17.49
CA GLY A 79 3.72 0.54 -18.77
C GLY A 79 4.51 -0.76 -18.82
N THR A 80 4.40 -1.38 -19.95
CA THR A 80 4.92 -2.69 -20.31
C THR A 80 6.44 -2.78 -20.47
N ASP A 81 7.18 -1.70 -20.30
CA ASP A 81 8.61 -1.66 -20.58
C ASP A 81 9.49 -2.23 -19.45
N ALA A 82 8.91 -2.44 -18.27
CA ALA A 82 9.58 -3.14 -17.18
C ALA A 82 8.96 -4.52 -17.00
N VAL A 83 9.68 -5.56 -17.38
CA VAL A 83 9.26 -6.95 -17.16
C VAL A 83 8.98 -7.14 -15.66
N GLN A 84 7.71 -7.43 -15.34
CA GLN A 84 7.27 -7.77 -13.98
C GLN A 84 7.44 -9.29 -13.83
N VAL A 85 8.36 -9.70 -12.96
CA VAL A 85 8.59 -11.13 -12.66
C VAL A 85 7.91 -11.45 -11.35
N GLN A 86 6.89 -12.30 -11.43
CA GLN A 86 6.18 -12.80 -10.26
C GLN A 86 6.97 -13.98 -9.66
N ASP A 87 7.06 -14.03 -8.33
CA ASP A 87 7.72 -15.11 -7.59
C ASP A 87 7.01 -16.46 -7.82
N SER A 88 7.72 -17.55 -7.58
CA SER A 88 7.08 -18.86 -7.52
C SER A 88 6.11 -18.92 -6.34
N ILE A 89 5.06 -19.73 -6.45
CA ILE A 89 4.10 -19.94 -5.37
C ILE A 89 4.84 -20.46 -4.12
N GLU A 90 5.75 -21.41 -4.29
CA GLU A 90 6.53 -22.00 -3.21
C GLU A 90 7.45 -20.98 -2.52
N GLY A 91 8.13 -20.12 -3.32
CA GLY A 91 9.03 -19.09 -2.81
C GLY A 91 8.30 -18.07 -1.96
N PHE A 92 7.16 -17.58 -2.46
CA PHE A 92 6.36 -16.62 -1.72
C PHE A 92 5.66 -17.23 -0.50
N CYS A 93 5.16 -18.47 -0.59
CA CYS A 93 4.67 -19.23 0.55
C CYS A 93 5.74 -19.43 1.64
N ALA A 94 6.97 -19.72 1.25
CA ALA A 94 8.08 -19.84 2.20
C ALA A 94 8.33 -18.52 2.96
N LYS A 95 8.23 -17.37 2.26
CA LYS A 95 8.33 -16.03 2.85
C LYS A 95 7.20 -15.76 3.85
N ILE A 96 5.94 -16.04 3.47
CA ILE A 96 4.78 -15.91 4.36
C ILE A 96 4.98 -16.78 5.61
N LYS A 97 5.31 -18.06 5.46
CA LYS A 97 5.56 -18.98 6.58
C LYS A 97 6.68 -18.50 7.50
N ALA A 98 7.76 -17.92 6.93
CA ALA A 98 8.85 -17.37 7.71
C ALA A 98 8.40 -16.15 8.52
N GLY A 99 7.61 -15.25 7.92
CA GLY A 99 7.01 -14.10 8.61
C GLY A 99 6.08 -14.54 9.74
N LYS A 100 5.18 -15.49 9.48
CA LYS A 100 4.26 -16.02 10.49
C LYS A 100 5.00 -16.65 11.67
N ARG A 101 6.06 -17.40 11.44
CA ARG A 101 6.91 -17.94 12.53
C ARG A 101 7.70 -16.87 13.29
N ALA A 102 7.91 -15.71 12.70
CA ALA A 102 8.63 -14.59 13.32
C ALA A 102 7.74 -13.76 14.25
N GLN A 103 6.44 -13.83 14.09
CA GLN A 103 5.48 -13.10 14.94
C GLN A 103 5.62 -13.51 16.41
N VAL A 104 5.35 -12.56 17.29
CA VAL A 104 5.36 -12.74 18.76
C VAL A 104 3.92 -12.81 19.28
N THR A 105 2.99 -12.15 18.58
CA THR A 105 1.55 -12.15 18.89
C THR A 105 0.75 -12.60 17.68
N ASP A 106 -0.53 -12.92 17.90
CA ASP A 106 -1.47 -13.28 16.82
C ASP A 106 -2.16 -12.07 16.18
N ASP A 107 -1.93 -10.87 16.72
CA ASP A 107 -2.65 -9.66 16.31
C ASP A 107 -2.07 -9.01 15.03
N PHE A 108 -0.79 -9.26 14.73
CA PHE A 108 -0.14 -8.73 13.54
C PHE A 108 -0.51 -9.53 12.28
N MET A 109 -0.92 -8.86 11.23
CA MET A 109 -1.37 -9.50 10.00
C MET A 109 -0.33 -9.43 8.89
N ILE A 110 -0.17 -10.53 8.14
CA ILE A 110 0.57 -10.57 6.87
C ILE A 110 -0.42 -10.69 5.73
N ILE A 111 -0.53 -9.65 4.91
CA ILE A 111 -1.43 -9.58 3.77
C ILE A 111 -0.63 -9.86 2.50
N ALA A 112 -1.03 -10.89 1.76
CA ALA A 112 -0.38 -11.29 0.52
C ALA A 112 -1.00 -10.53 -0.67
N ARG A 113 -0.20 -9.71 -1.35
CA ARG A 113 -0.60 -9.01 -2.57
C ARG A 113 -0.25 -9.85 -3.79
N ILE A 114 -1.28 -10.12 -4.61
CA ILE A 114 -1.22 -10.95 -5.82
C ILE A 114 -1.17 -10.04 -7.04
N GLU A 115 -0.14 -10.21 -7.85
CA GLU A 115 0.12 -9.44 -9.05
C GLU A 115 -0.24 -10.18 -10.36
N SER A 116 -1.02 -11.27 -10.30
CA SER A 116 -1.37 -12.11 -11.46
C SER A 116 -2.03 -11.33 -12.60
N PHE A 117 -2.98 -10.42 -12.30
CA PHE A 117 -3.61 -9.58 -13.33
C PHE A 117 -2.64 -8.55 -13.92
N ILE A 118 -1.70 -8.04 -13.14
CA ILE A 118 -0.64 -7.15 -13.62
C ILE A 118 0.31 -7.90 -14.56
N ALA A 119 0.64 -9.14 -14.19
CA ALA A 119 1.49 -10.03 -14.98
C ALA A 119 0.76 -10.67 -16.20
N GLY A 120 -0.55 -10.44 -16.34
CA GLY A 120 -1.35 -10.99 -17.43
C GLY A 120 -1.64 -12.48 -17.34
N LYS A 121 -1.54 -13.09 -16.15
CA LYS A 121 -1.75 -14.53 -15.93
C LYS A 121 -3.23 -14.91 -15.68
N GLY A 122 -4.10 -13.94 -15.41
CA GLY A 122 -5.54 -14.14 -15.29
C GLY A 122 -6.03 -14.67 -13.95
N LEU A 123 -7.32 -15.04 -13.94
CA LEU A 123 -8.05 -15.42 -12.74
C LEU A 123 -7.58 -16.74 -12.12
N ASP A 124 -7.30 -17.74 -12.94
CA ASP A 124 -6.93 -19.08 -12.45
C ASP A 124 -5.62 -19.03 -11.65
N ASP A 125 -4.58 -18.36 -12.18
CA ASP A 125 -3.30 -18.15 -11.46
C ASP A 125 -3.52 -17.30 -10.20
N ALA A 126 -4.37 -16.26 -10.25
CA ALA A 126 -4.68 -15.45 -9.08
C ALA A 126 -5.36 -16.28 -7.97
N MET A 127 -6.27 -17.17 -8.33
CA MET A 127 -6.97 -18.05 -7.38
C MET A 127 -6.05 -19.14 -6.81
N GLU A 128 -5.23 -19.77 -7.65
CA GLU A 128 -4.23 -20.74 -7.20
C GLU A 128 -3.30 -20.13 -6.14
N ARG A 129 -2.78 -18.93 -6.43
CA ARG A 129 -1.92 -18.19 -5.49
C ARG A 129 -2.65 -17.81 -4.21
N ALA A 130 -3.88 -17.27 -4.33
CA ALA A 130 -4.66 -16.89 -3.15
C ALA A 130 -4.84 -18.06 -2.19
N LEU A 131 -5.21 -19.23 -2.70
CA LEU A 131 -5.41 -20.42 -1.88
C LEU A 131 -4.11 -20.92 -1.25
N ALA A 132 -3.03 -20.96 -2.02
CA ALA A 132 -1.71 -21.35 -1.52
C ALA A 132 -1.19 -20.39 -0.43
N TYR A 133 -1.39 -19.09 -0.61
CA TYR A 133 -0.94 -18.07 0.36
C TYR A 133 -1.76 -18.12 1.66
N ILE A 134 -3.07 -18.35 1.56
CA ILE A 134 -3.93 -18.58 2.73
C ILE A 134 -3.48 -19.83 3.49
N GLU A 135 -3.21 -20.94 2.79
CA GLU A 135 -2.69 -22.16 3.40
C GLU A 135 -1.30 -21.96 4.02
N ALA A 136 -0.47 -21.08 3.44
CA ALA A 136 0.81 -20.69 4.00
C ALA A 136 0.70 -19.81 5.27
N GLY A 137 -0.51 -19.30 5.59
CA GLY A 137 -0.81 -18.52 6.79
C GLY A 137 -0.98 -17.01 6.52
N ALA A 138 -1.21 -16.58 5.29
CA ALA A 138 -1.58 -15.18 5.02
C ALA A 138 -2.90 -14.84 5.71
N ASP A 139 -2.93 -13.70 6.41
CA ASP A 139 -4.09 -13.22 7.17
C ASP A 139 -5.06 -12.38 6.32
N GLY A 140 -4.67 -12.06 5.10
CA GLY A 140 -5.48 -11.34 4.12
C GLY A 140 -4.90 -11.47 2.71
N ILE A 141 -5.75 -11.21 1.71
CA ILE A 141 -5.36 -11.21 0.30
C ILE A 141 -5.62 -9.82 -0.27
N MET A 142 -4.60 -9.24 -0.89
CA MET A 142 -4.75 -8.04 -1.71
C MET A 142 -4.65 -8.43 -3.18
N ILE A 143 -5.69 -8.12 -3.95
CA ILE A 143 -5.70 -8.34 -5.40
C ILE A 143 -5.50 -7.02 -6.12
N HIS A 144 -4.59 -6.99 -7.09
CA HIS A 144 -4.23 -5.78 -7.82
C HIS A 144 -4.51 -5.93 -9.31
N SER A 145 -5.09 -4.89 -9.92
CA SER A 145 -5.36 -4.83 -11.35
C SER A 145 -5.11 -3.43 -11.91
N LYS A 146 -4.75 -3.38 -13.19
CA LYS A 146 -4.63 -2.15 -13.99
C LYS A 146 -5.84 -1.91 -14.90
N HIS A 147 -6.78 -2.83 -14.95
CA HIS A 147 -7.96 -2.72 -15.83
C HIS A 147 -8.96 -1.70 -15.28
N LYS A 148 -9.44 -0.84 -16.16
CA LYS A 148 -10.35 0.26 -15.78
C LYS A 148 -11.75 -0.22 -15.40
N SER A 149 -12.18 -1.37 -15.90
CA SER A 149 -13.54 -1.88 -15.65
C SER A 149 -13.75 -2.42 -14.23
N GLY A 150 -12.68 -2.86 -13.55
CA GLY A 150 -12.77 -3.58 -12.28
C GLY A 150 -13.44 -4.96 -12.36
N ALA A 151 -13.75 -5.44 -13.57
CA ALA A 151 -14.44 -6.72 -13.77
C ALA A 151 -13.63 -7.91 -13.24
N ASP A 152 -12.33 -7.91 -13.47
CA ASP A 152 -11.40 -8.93 -12.98
C ASP A 152 -11.32 -8.96 -11.44
N ILE A 153 -11.39 -7.81 -10.79
CA ILE A 153 -11.48 -7.72 -9.33
C ILE A 153 -12.79 -8.33 -8.82
N LYS A 154 -13.91 -7.98 -9.47
CA LYS A 154 -15.23 -8.53 -9.14
C LYS A 154 -15.28 -10.04 -9.29
N GLU A 155 -14.74 -10.56 -10.40
CA GLU A 155 -14.67 -12.00 -10.67
C GLU A 155 -13.80 -12.72 -9.63
N PHE A 156 -12.63 -12.17 -9.30
CA PHE A 156 -11.76 -12.72 -8.27
C PHE A 156 -12.45 -12.76 -6.90
N CYS A 157 -13.06 -11.65 -6.48
CA CYS A 157 -13.79 -11.58 -5.22
C CYS A 157 -14.90 -12.63 -5.18
N ALA A 158 -15.69 -12.76 -6.23
CA ALA A 158 -16.76 -13.74 -6.32
C ALA A 158 -16.23 -15.19 -6.26
N ALA A 159 -15.12 -15.47 -6.94
CA ALA A 159 -14.49 -16.79 -6.91
C ALA A 159 -13.92 -17.11 -5.52
N LEU A 160 -13.19 -16.18 -4.91
CA LEU A 160 -12.60 -16.38 -3.59
C LEU A 160 -13.68 -16.54 -2.50
N ARG A 161 -14.76 -15.76 -2.54
CA ARG A 161 -15.86 -15.85 -1.56
C ARG A 161 -16.64 -17.17 -1.63
N LYS A 162 -16.62 -17.88 -2.76
CA LYS A 162 -17.21 -19.23 -2.85
C LYS A 162 -16.46 -20.25 -2.00
N VAL A 163 -15.14 -20.10 -1.90
CA VAL A 163 -14.25 -21.08 -1.22
C VAL A 163 -13.77 -20.61 0.15
N ASN A 164 -13.68 -19.29 0.36
CA ASN A 164 -13.30 -18.69 1.64
C ASN A 164 -14.16 -17.45 1.91
N LYS A 165 -15.02 -17.51 2.93
CA LYS A 165 -15.96 -16.44 3.26
C LYS A 165 -15.40 -15.39 4.20
N SER A 166 -14.31 -15.69 4.91
CA SER A 166 -13.82 -14.89 6.04
C SER A 166 -12.52 -14.14 5.77
N ILE A 167 -11.67 -14.64 4.87
CA ILE A 167 -10.37 -13.99 4.62
C ILE A 167 -10.56 -12.52 4.21
N PRO A 168 -9.90 -11.55 4.84
CA PRO A 168 -9.95 -10.16 4.41
C PRO A 168 -9.44 -9.98 2.98
N ILE A 169 -10.22 -9.25 2.15
CA ILE A 169 -9.83 -8.85 0.80
C ILE A 169 -9.52 -7.37 0.81
N VAL A 170 -8.35 -7.02 0.30
CA VAL A 170 -7.84 -5.65 0.15
C VAL A 170 -7.77 -5.28 -1.32
N VAL A 171 -8.19 -4.07 -1.67
CA VAL A 171 -8.09 -3.54 -3.04
C VAL A 171 -7.56 -2.11 -3.06
N VAL A 172 -7.00 -1.69 -4.21
CA VAL A 172 -6.55 -0.32 -4.48
C VAL A 172 -7.16 0.15 -5.79
N PRO A 173 -8.33 0.82 -5.79
CA PRO A 173 -9.08 1.15 -7.00
C PRO A 173 -8.54 2.38 -7.75
N THR A 174 -7.22 2.47 -7.97
CA THR A 174 -6.60 3.62 -8.67
C THR A 174 -7.05 3.72 -10.13
N THR A 175 -7.21 2.59 -10.82
CA THR A 175 -7.57 2.55 -12.25
C THR A 175 -9.08 2.38 -12.48
N TYR A 176 -9.80 1.78 -11.53
CA TYR A 176 -11.26 1.57 -11.54
C TYR A 176 -11.96 2.42 -10.46
N ASN A 177 -11.52 3.66 -10.31
CA ASN A 177 -11.90 4.62 -9.27
C ASN A 177 -13.33 5.17 -9.39
N HIS A 178 -14.09 4.71 -10.36
CA HIS A 178 -15.52 5.01 -10.52
C HIS A 178 -16.41 4.06 -9.70
N ILE A 179 -15.84 2.97 -9.18
CA ILE A 179 -16.56 1.99 -8.36
C ILE A 179 -16.54 2.47 -6.92
N THR A 180 -17.72 2.54 -6.32
CA THR A 180 -17.91 3.05 -4.96
C THR A 180 -17.50 2.03 -3.89
N ASP A 181 -17.27 2.50 -2.66
CA ASP A 181 -16.97 1.63 -1.52
C ASP A 181 -18.11 0.65 -1.24
N ASP A 182 -19.37 1.06 -1.39
CA ASP A 182 -20.53 0.20 -1.22
C ASP A 182 -20.58 -0.93 -2.26
N GLU A 183 -20.24 -0.63 -3.50
CA GLU A 183 -20.12 -1.64 -4.55
C GLU A 183 -18.99 -2.62 -4.27
N LEU A 184 -17.83 -2.13 -3.86
CA LEU A 184 -16.69 -2.96 -3.48
C LEU A 184 -17.02 -3.84 -2.26
N ALA A 185 -17.67 -3.29 -1.25
CA ALA A 185 -18.15 -4.05 -0.10
C ALA A 185 -19.16 -5.12 -0.52
N GLY A 186 -20.06 -4.81 -1.46
CA GLY A 186 -20.99 -5.77 -2.06
C GLY A 186 -20.31 -6.92 -2.81
N TRP A 187 -19.08 -6.75 -3.29
CA TRP A 187 -18.27 -7.83 -3.86
C TRP A 187 -17.52 -8.64 -2.80
N GLY A 188 -17.59 -8.21 -1.53
CA GLY A 188 -16.93 -8.86 -0.41
C GLY A 188 -15.54 -8.31 -0.09
N VAL A 189 -15.20 -7.11 -0.57
CA VAL A 189 -13.99 -6.38 -0.17
C VAL A 189 -14.15 -5.87 1.26
N ASN A 190 -13.07 -5.92 2.04
CA ASN A 190 -13.05 -5.50 3.44
C ASN A 190 -12.26 -4.21 3.66
N ILE A 191 -11.21 -3.99 2.84
CA ILE A 191 -10.32 -2.83 2.97
C ILE A 191 -10.11 -2.22 1.58
N VAL A 192 -10.34 -0.91 1.48
CA VAL A 192 -10.07 -0.12 0.27
C VAL A 192 -8.95 0.86 0.57
N ILE A 193 -7.88 0.84 -0.24
CA ILE A 193 -6.73 1.73 -0.09
C ILE A 193 -6.79 2.81 -1.16
N TYR A 194 -6.86 4.07 -0.75
CA TYR A 194 -6.78 5.25 -1.62
C TYR A 194 -5.33 5.73 -1.73
N ALA A 195 -4.60 5.20 -2.71
CA ALA A 195 -3.19 5.48 -2.89
C ALA A 195 -2.94 6.85 -3.52
N ASN A 196 -1.92 7.54 -3.00
CA ASN A 196 -1.27 8.77 -3.52
C ASN A 196 -2.16 10.00 -3.78
N HIS A 197 -3.45 10.01 -3.43
CA HIS A 197 -4.34 11.15 -3.66
C HIS A 197 -3.87 12.41 -2.91
N MET A 198 -3.43 12.27 -1.66
CA MET A 198 -2.98 13.39 -0.83
C MET A 198 -1.72 14.03 -1.41
N LEU A 199 -0.72 13.25 -1.78
CA LEU A 199 0.49 13.78 -2.42
C LEU A 199 0.21 14.41 -3.77
N ARG A 200 -0.64 13.78 -4.60
CA ARG A 200 -1.02 14.29 -5.91
C ARG A 200 -1.83 15.60 -5.85
N SER A 201 -2.55 15.84 -4.77
CA SER A 201 -3.25 17.11 -4.53
C SER A 201 -2.33 18.16 -3.91
N ALA A 202 -1.45 17.77 -2.99
CA ALA A 202 -0.53 18.68 -2.31
C ALA A 202 0.52 19.28 -3.27
N TYR A 203 1.10 18.47 -4.15
CA TYR A 203 2.15 18.93 -5.05
C TYR A 203 1.74 20.11 -5.94
N PRO A 204 0.63 20.06 -6.70
CA PRO A 204 0.21 21.20 -7.53
C PRO A 204 -0.18 22.42 -6.68
N ALA A 205 -0.74 22.23 -5.48
CA ALA A 205 -1.05 23.34 -4.58
C ALA A 205 0.23 24.05 -4.12
N MET A 206 1.22 23.31 -3.66
CA MET A 206 2.53 23.87 -3.27
C MET A 206 3.24 24.53 -4.45
N LEU A 207 3.20 23.92 -5.64
CA LEU A 207 3.80 24.49 -6.84
C LEU A 207 3.14 25.83 -7.24
N ASN A 208 1.82 25.93 -7.17
CA ASN A 208 1.08 27.16 -7.48
C ASN A 208 1.40 28.26 -6.49
N THR A 209 1.51 27.94 -5.20
CA THR A 209 1.94 28.87 -4.16
C THR A 209 3.35 29.40 -4.43
N ALA A 210 4.31 28.52 -4.73
CA ALA A 210 5.67 28.91 -5.06
C ALA A 210 5.74 29.80 -6.30
N LYS A 211 5.00 29.47 -7.37
CA LYS A 211 4.90 30.29 -8.58
C LYS A 211 4.34 31.68 -8.30
N SER A 212 3.31 31.80 -7.45
CA SER A 212 2.73 33.08 -7.06
C SER A 212 3.76 33.97 -6.36
N ILE A 213 4.48 33.42 -5.38
CA ILE A 213 5.52 34.15 -4.66
C ILE A 213 6.65 34.63 -5.60
N LEU A 214 7.12 33.73 -6.47
CA LEU A 214 8.19 34.08 -7.41
C LEU A 214 7.75 35.14 -8.43
N ALA A 215 6.52 35.06 -8.91
CA ALA A 215 6.01 36.02 -9.90
C ALA A 215 5.82 37.44 -9.33
N ASN A 216 5.45 37.54 -8.06
CA ASN A 216 5.13 38.80 -7.39
C ASN A 216 6.29 39.35 -6.53
N GLY A 217 7.35 38.55 -6.29
CA GLY A 217 8.45 38.92 -5.40
C GLY A 217 8.02 39.11 -3.93
N ARG A 218 6.84 38.60 -3.56
CA ARG A 218 6.25 38.68 -2.22
C ARG A 218 5.17 37.61 -2.06
N SER A 219 4.75 37.33 -0.79
CA SER A 219 3.76 36.30 -0.46
C SER A 219 2.31 36.79 -0.37
N TYR A 220 2.05 38.09 -0.58
CA TYR A 220 0.72 38.67 -0.37
C TYR A 220 -0.36 37.98 -1.24
N GLU A 221 -0.08 37.79 -2.51
CA GLU A 221 -0.99 37.14 -3.48
C GLU A 221 -1.13 35.63 -3.23
N ALA A 222 -0.20 35.03 -2.50
CA ALA A 222 -0.26 33.61 -2.12
C ALA A 222 -1.18 33.33 -0.92
N ASN A 223 -1.63 34.36 -0.20
CA ASN A 223 -2.51 34.17 0.96
C ASN A 223 -3.81 33.42 0.61
N GLU A 224 -4.39 33.70 -0.57
CA GLU A 224 -5.60 33.04 -1.05
C GLU A 224 -5.39 31.54 -1.41
N LEU A 225 -4.14 31.13 -1.55
CA LEU A 225 -3.75 29.74 -1.84
C LEU A 225 -3.37 28.97 -0.60
N CYS A 226 -3.27 29.63 0.54
CA CYS A 226 -2.76 29.06 1.79
C CYS A 226 -3.82 29.03 2.88
N MET A 227 -3.77 28.02 3.72
CA MET A 227 -4.52 28.02 4.98
C MET A 227 -4.01 29.18 5.86
N PRO A 228 -4.90 29.90 6.56
CA PRO A 228 -4.49 30.92 7.51
C PRO A 228 -3.53 30.38 8.57
N VAL A 229 -2.50 31.15 8.94
CA VAL A 229 -1.48 30.74 9.92
C VAL A 229 -2.11 30.33 11.25
N LYS A 230 -3.16 31.03 11.69
CA LYS A 230 -3.87 30.68 12.93
C LYS A 230 -4.47 29.27 12.86
N GLU A 231 -5.10 28.93 11.75
CA GLU A 231 -5.75 27.62 11.58
C GLU A 231 -4.72 26.48 11.56
N ILE A 232 -3.59 26.62 10.85
CA ILE A 232 -2.57 25.57 10.84
C ILE A 232 -1.92 25.37 12.20
N LEU A 233 -1.74 26.43 12.99
CA LEU A 233 -1.22 26.35 14.35
C LEU A 233 -2.20 25.66 15.31
N GLU A 234 -3.51 25.76 15.05
CA GLU A 234 -4.55 25.10 15.85
C GLU A 234 -4.74 23.61 15.49
N LEU A 235 -4.30 23.17 14.29
CA LEU A 235 -4.32 21.77 13.89
C LEU A 235 -3.33 20.91 14.69
N ILE A 236 -2.27 21.53 15.24
CA ILE A 236 -1.22 20.80 15.96
C ILE A 236 -1.51 20.91 17.46
N PRO A 237 -1.88 19.82 18.15
CA PRO A 237 -2.15 19.83 19.59
C PRO A 237 -0.93 20.33 20.39
N GLY A 238 -1.17 21.11 21.42
CA GLY A 238 -0.11 21.59 22.31
C GLY A 238 0.64 22.85 21.84
N THR A 239 0.18 23.51 20.77
CA THR A 239 0.76 24.78 20.30
C THR A 239 0.44 25.97 21.23
N LYS A 240 -0.52 25.83 22.16
CA LYS A 240 -0.89 26.82 23.18
C LYS A 240 -0.54 26.34 24.57
#